data_f91aa770daf3e5f5aa11ef51640adcd9
#
_entry.id   f91aa770daf3e5f5aa11ef51640adcd9
#
_cell.length_a   1.000
_cell.length_b   1.000
_cell.length_c   1.000
_cell.angle_alpha   90.00
_cell.angle_beta   90.00
_cell.angle_gamma   90.00
#
_symmetry.space_group_name_H-M   'P 1'
#
loop_
_entity.id
_entity.type
_entity.pdbx_description
1 polymer ?
#
loop_
_entity_poly.entity_id
_entity_poly.type
_entity_poly.pdbx_seq_one_letter_code
_entity_poly.pdbx_strand_id
1 'polypeptide(L)'
;MSTERSKMTPIVKLNDDAIANLYVKREDFIPYSFGGNKARKAYYFFEEIDKGGYNYVVTYGSSHSNHCRVIANMAAERKIPCLIIGPSEVSETTYNSILMKLFGAKIITVPVEEVHDTIEKELERLSAEGYKPYFIQGGGHGNLGTRAYEDCYSEIKAYEQEENTFFDYIFFASGTGTTHAGLVCGQLLNGDDRKIVGISIARKNPRGRDVVLQSIRDYLAEKDLSFDEAEVQKKTVFVDDYISDGYGKSDDEVLGLIKKEFIINGIPLDSTYTGKAFYGMRDYVLKNNLRDKKILFIHTGGTPLFFDDLNKMGEKR
;
A
#
# COMPACT_ATOMS: atom_id res chain seq x y z
N MET A 1 6.88 17.84 14.59
CA MET A 1 7.25 18.08 13.18
C MET A 1 5.97 18.06 12.38
N SER A 2 5.63 19.15 11.67
CA SER A 2 4.32 19.34 11.07
C SER A 2 4.03 18.32 9.98
N THR A 3 2.80 17.87 9.90
CA THR A 3 2.17 17.02 8.86
C THR A 3 2.31 17.57 7.43
N GLU A 4 2.92 18.74 7.25
CA GLU A 4 3.14 19.36 5.95
C GLU A 4 4.20 18.69 5.06
N ARG A 5 5.06 17.81 5.60
CA ARG A 5 6.11 17.13 4.84
C ARG A 5 5.62 15.96 3.96
N SER A 6 4.39 15.50 4.11
CA SER A 6 3.84 14.38 3.33
C SER A 6 3.09 14.81 2.07
N LYS A 7 2.99 16.11 1.83
CA LYS A 7 2.07 16.64 0.84
C LYS A 7 2.69 16.69 -0.55
N MET A 8 1.98 16.11 -1.50
CA MET A 8 2.17 16.09 -2.94
C MET A 8 3.39 15.33 -3.45
N THR A 9 3.17 14.06 -3.71
CA THR A 9 4.12 13.29 -4.51
C THR A 9 3.93 13.59 -6.00
N PRO A 10 5.02 13.66 -6.79
CA PRO A 10 4.94 14.03 -8.19
C PRO A 10 4.15 13.00 -9.02
N ILE A 11 3.45 13.52 -10.04
CA ILE A 11 2.86 12.72 -11.11
C ILE A 11 3.69 12.99 -12.35
N VAL A 12 4.23 11.93 -12.97
CA VAL A 12 5.09 12.02 -14.14
C VAL A 12 4.58 11.12 -15.26
N LYS A 13 4.74 11.56 -16.51
CA LYS A 13 4.41 10.75 -17.68
C LYS A 13 5.49 9.69 -17.90
N LEU A 14 5.08 8.47 -18.23
CA LEU A 14 5.97 7.37 -18.56
C LEU A 14 6.16 7.21 -20.06
N ASN A 15 7.31 6.68 -20.44
CA ASN A 15 7.56 6.19 -21.78
C ASN A 15 7.03 4.75 -21.88
N ASP A 16 5.98 4.54 -22.67
CA ASP A 16 5.39 3.24 -22.91
C ASP A 16 5.07 3.07 -24.40
N ASP A 17 5.40 1.90 -24.96
CA ASP A 17 5.26 1.59 -26.38
C ASP A 17 3.80 1.27 -26.81
N ALA A 18 2.93 0.97 -25.85
CA ALA A 18 1.56 0.54 -26.09
C ALA A 18 0.49 1.49 -25.52
N ILE A 19 0.83 2.32 -24.52
CA ILE A 19 -0.11 3.19 -23.80
C ILE A 19 0.42 4.63 -23.86
N ALA A 20 -0.10 5.43 -24.78
CA ALA A 20 0.42 6.77 -25.07
C ALA A 20 0.28 7.77 -23.90
N ASN A 21 -0.74 7.60 -23.06
CA ASN A 21 -1.07 8.51 -21.97
C ASN A 21 -0.99 7.81 -20.61
N LEU A 22 0.15 7.14 -20.35
CA LEU A 22 0.45 6.50 -19.08
C LEU A 22 1.22 7.45 -18.17
N TYR A 23 0.74 7.59 -16.95
CA TYR A 23 1.33 8.42 -15.90
C TYR A 23 1.54 7.60 -14.64
N VAL A 24 2.49 8.02 -13.81
CA VAL A 24 2.72 7.43 -12.48
C VAL A 24 2.72 8.50 -11.40
N LYS A 25 1.97 8.26 -10.30
CA LYS A 25 2.09 9.01 -9.05
C LYS A 25 3.12 8.33 -8.18
N ARG A 26 4.20 9.04 -7.85
CA ARG A 26 5.41 8.53 -7.21
C ARG A 26 5.28 8.57 -5.68
N GLU A 27 4.42 7.71 -5.10
CA GLU A 27 4.30 7.58 -3.64
C GLU A 27 5.60 7.07 -2.98
N ASP A 28 6.46 6.39 -3.73
CA ASP A 28 7.80 6.00 -3.32
C ASP A 28 8.73 7.21 -3.04
N PHE A 29 8.34 8.42 -3.44
CA PHE A 29 9.04 9.66 -3.12
C PHE A 29 8.58 10.32 -1.82
N ILE A 30 7.63 9.77 -1.10
CA ILE A 30 7.34 10.21 0.26
C ILE A 30 8.64 10.16 1.07
N PRO A 31 9.07 11.27 1.70
CA PRO A 31 10.43 11.39 2.25
C PRO A 31 10.59 10.65 3.57
N TYR A 32 10.19 9.37 3.60
CA TYR A 32 10.30 8.53 4.80
C TYR A 32 10.43 7.05 4.45
N SER A 33 11.49 6.42 4.92
CA SER A 33 11.69 4.96 4.81
C SER A 33 11.39 4.40 3.41
N PHE A 34 11.94 5.00 2.35
CA PHE A 34 11.67 4.66 0.95
C PHE A 34 10.20 4.83 0.53
N GLY A 35 9.48 5.72 1.20
CA GLY A 35 8.12 6.12 0.82
C GLY A 35 7.08 5.01 0.75
N GLY A 36 6.12 5.23 -0.12
CA GLY A 36 5.03 4.31 -0.43
C GLY A 36 3.76 4.54 0.40
N ASN A 37 2.72 3.81 0.06
CA ASN A 37 1.42 3.91 0.70
C ASN A 37 1.47 3.66 2.22
N LYS A 38 2.46 2.89 2.69
CA LYS A 38 2.61 2.60 4.12
C LYS A 38 3.18 3.79 4.87
N ALA A 39 4.08 4.55 4.26
CA ALA A 39 4.60 5.79 4.81
C ALA A 39 3.49 6.84 4.90
N ARG A 40 2.68 7.02 3.83
CA ARG A 40 1.53 7.93 3.85
C ARG A 40 0.56 7.61 5.00
N LYS A 41 0.18 6.34 5.16
CA LYS A 41 -0.72 5.91 6.24
C LYS A 41 -0.11 6.07 7.63
N ALA A 42 1.18 5.75 7.76
CA ALA A 42 1.85 5.78 9.04
C ALA A 42 1.88 7.19 9.67
N TYR A 43 1.91 8.26 8.88
CA TYR A 43 1.80 9.63 9.40
C TYR A 43 0.53 9.83 10.24
N TYR A 44 -0.61 9.29 9.80
CA TYR A 44 -1.88 9.42 10.52
C TYR A 44 -1.90 8.59 11.80
N PHE A 45 -1.38 7.36 11.75
CA PHE A 45 -1.25 6.53 12.95
C PHE A 45 -0.30 7.14 13.98
N PHE A 46 0.84 7.67 13.55
CA PHE A 46 1.79 8.27 14.48
C PHE A 46 1.34 9.63 15.00
N GLU A 47 0.51 10.36 14.28
CA GLU A 47 -0.16 11.55 14.82
C GLU A 47 -1.09 11.18 15.97
N GLU A 48 -1.86 10.09 15.86
CA GLU A 48 -2.70 9.58 16.94
C GLU A 48 -1.89 9.04 18.11
N ILE A 49 -0.80 8.30 17.84
CA ILE A 49 0.11 7.80 18.85
C ILE A 49 0.71 8.95 19.66
N ASP A 50 1.20 9.98 18.99
CA ASP A 50 1.81 11.15 19.62
C ASP A 50 0.78 11.92 20.48
N LYS A 51 -0.44 12.18 19.95
CA LYS A 51 -1.54 12.83 20.67
C LYS A 51 -2.05 12.02 21.88
N GLY A 52 -2.11 10.70 21.72
CA GLY A 52 -2.59 9.78 22.74
C GLY A 52 -1.55 9.45 23.83
N GLY A 53 -0.30 9.86 23.64
CA GLY A 53 0.79 9.55 24.59
C GLY A 53 1.08 8.05 24.68
N TYR A 54 0.91 7.32 23.58
CA TYR A 54 1.29 5.91 23.50
C TYR A 54 2.82 5.80 23.47
N ASN A 55 3.37 4.82 24.16
CA ASN A 55 4.80 4.66 24.37
C ASN A 55 5.36 3.29 23.95
N TYR A 56 4.55 2.48 23.28
CA TYR A 56 4.93 1.22 22.65
C TYR A 56 4.09 0.99 21.41
N VAL A 57 4.69 0.54 20.31
CA VAL A 57 3.96 0.21 19.07
C VAL A 57 4.02 -1.28 18.81
N VAL A 58 2.88 -1.88 18.56
CA VAL A 58 2.75 -3.29 18.15
C VAL A 58 2.12 -3.33 16.76
N THR A 59 2.65 -4.15 15.88
CA THR A 59 2.07 -4.38 14.55
C THR A 59 2.34 -5.80 14.06
N TYR A 60 1.78 -6.13 12.89
CA TYR A 60 1.83 -7.45 12.33
C TYR A 60 2.15 -7.42 10.83
N GLY A 61 2.97 -8.37 10.37
CA GLY A 61 3.26 -8.61 8.97
C GLY A 61 4.49 -9.50 8.76
N SER A 62 4.65 -9.99 7.53
CA SER A 62 5.74 -10.88 7.12
C SER A 62 7.07 -10.16 6.95
N SER A 63 8.13 -10.91 6.65
CA SER A 63 9.45 -10.42 6.29
C SER A 63 9.45 -9.49 5.04
N HIS A 64 8.48 -9.64 4.14
CA HIS A 64 8.30 -8.76 2.97
C HIS A 64 7.53 -7.47 3.26
N SER A 65 7.07 -7.25 4.49
CA SER A 65 6.13 -6.19 4.79
C SER A 65 6.76 -4.79 4.72
N ASN A 66 6.37 -4.01 3.70
CA ASN A 66 6.68 -2.58 3.65
C ASN A 66 6.04 -1.81 4.83
N HIS A 67 4.90 -2.29 5.35
CA HIS A 67 4.24 -1.70 6.50
C HIS A 67 5.10 -1.83 7.77
N CYS A 68 5.52 -3.04 8.12
CA CYS A 68 6.33 -3.28 9.30
C CYS A 68 7.64 -2.50 9.27
N ARG A 69 8.30 -2.41 8.10
CA ARG A 69 9.51 -1.59 7.93
C ARG A 69 9.26 -0.12 8.24
N VAL A 70 8.20 0.46 7.69
CA VAL A 70 7.87 1.87 7.92
C VAL A 70 7.52 2.13 9.38
N ILE A 71 6.69 1.28 9.98
CA ILE A 71 6.29 1.42 11.38
C ILE A 71 7.51 1.31 12.30
N ALA A 72 8.40 0.34 12.08
CA ALA A 72 9.65 0.22 12.85
C ALA A 72 10.51 1.48 12.76
N ASN A 73 10.65 2.07 11.57
CA ASN A 73 11.44 3.27 11.38
C ASN A 73 10.81 4.50 12.08
N MET A 74 9.50 4.71 11.94
CA MET A 74 8.82 5.84 12.61
C MET A 74 8.81 5.71 14.13
N ALA A 75 8.74 4.49 14.67
CA ALA A 75 8.88 4.23 16.09
C ALA A 75 10.30 4.54 16.58
N ALA A 76 11.33 4.09 15.84
CA ALA A 76 12.74 4.35 16.16
C ALA A 76 13.07 5.85 16.19
N GLU A 77 12.56 6.64 15.23
CA GLU A 77 12.71 8.11 15.21
C GLU A 77 12.19 8.75 16.51
N ARG A 78 11.09 8.23 17.05
CA ARG A 78 10.45 8.70 18.29
C ARG A 78 11.03 8.07 19.55
N LYS A 79 11.98 7.16 19.42
CA LYS A 79 12.51 6.33 20.51
C LYS A 79 11.41 5.51 21.24
N ILE A 80 10.37 5.14 20.51
CA ILE A 80 9.30 4.28 21.00
C ILE A 80 9.65 2.83 20.61
N PRO A 81 9.64 1.87 21.56
CA PRO A 81 9.84 0.46 21.24
C PRO A 81 8.80 -0.05 20.25
N CYS A 82 9.24 -0.92 19.33
CA CYS A 82 8.36 -1.52 18.32
C CYS A 82 8.43 -3.05 18.39
N LEU A 83 7.28 -3.69 18.47
CA LEU A 83 7.12 -5.14 18.37
C LEU A 83 6.40 -5.48 17.06
N ILE A 84 7.00 -6.38 16.30
CA ILE A 84 6.42 -6.94 15.07
C ILE A 84 6.13 -8.40 15.31
N ILE A 85 4.89 -8.83 15.08
CA ILE A 85 4.50 -10.24 15.11
C ILE A 85 4.36 -10.69 13.66
N GLY A 86 5.07 -11.73 13.27
CA GLY A 86 5.13 -12.20 11.88
C GLY A 86 4.78 -13.68 11.73
N PRO A 87 4.20 -14.09 10.58
CA PRO A 87 3.96 -15.49 10.28
C PRO A 87 5.28 -16.21 9.96
N SER A 88 5.45 -17.43 10.50
CA SER A 88 6.61 -18.27 10.25
C SER A 88 6.70 -18.75 8.80
N GLU A 89 5.56 -18.85 8.11
CA GLU A 89 5.44 -19.33 6.73
C GLU A 89 6.03 -18.34 5.71
N VAL A 90 6.24 -17.07 6.10
CA VAL A 90 6.83 -16.04 5.26
C VAL A 90 7.84 -15.25 6.10
N SER A 91 8.98 -15.89 6.41
CA SER A 91 10.01 -15.37 7.32
C SER A 91 11.42 -15.31 6.72
N GLU A 92 11.57 -15.53 5.41
CA GLU A 92 12.85 -15.45 4.71
C GLU A 92 13.49 -14.05 4.87
N THR A 93 14.81 -14.01 4.72
CA THR A 93 15.53 -12.74 4.81
C THR A 93 15.30 -11.88 3.56
N THR A 94 14.79 -10.68 3.76
CA THR A 94 14.60 -9.65 2.75
C THR A 94 15.23 -8.34 3.20
N TYR A 95 15.42 -7.38 2.29
CA TYR A 95 15.87 -6.04 2.68
C TYR A 95 14.89 -5.37 3.67
N ASN A 96 13.58 -5.61 3.55
CA ASN A 96 12.63 -5.13 4.54
C ASN A 96 12.89 -5.72 5.92
N SER A 97 13.14 -7.03 6.04
CA SER A 97 13.42 -7.68 7.34
C SER A 97 14.74 -7.23 7.95
N ILE A 98 15.76 -6.98 7.13
CA ILE A 98 17.05 -6.40 7.56
C ILE A 98 16.82 -5.00 8.14
N LEU A 99 16.05 -4.16 7.44
CA LEU A 99 15.74 -2.80 7.88
C LEU A 99 14.90 -2.77 9.16
N MET A 100 13.92 -3.67 9.32
CA MET A 100 13.16 -3.78 10.58
C MET A 100 14.08 -4.03 11.78
N LYS A 101 15.05 -4.94 11.63
CA LYS A 101 16.06 -5.23 12.68
C LYS A 101 17.00 -4.04 12.92
N LEU A 102 17.45 -3.38 11.84
CA LEU A 102 18.29 -2.18 11.92
C LEU A 102 17.61 -1.05 12.69
N PHE A 103 16.30 -0.88 12.54
CA PHE A 103 15.50 0.09 13.28
C PHE A 103 15.19 -0.33 14.72
N GLY A 104 15.71 -1.48 15.17
CA GLY A 104 15.59 -1.96 16.55
C GLY A 104 14.22 -2.59 16.87
N ALA A 105 13.43 -2.97 15.88
CA ALA A 105 12.18 -3.67 16.14
C ALA A 105 12.44 -5.07 16.71
N LYS A 106 11.72 -5.40 17.79
CA LYS A 106 11.62 -6.78 18.28
C LYS A 106 10.68 -7.55 17.35
N ILE A 107 11.10 -8.74 16.91
CA ILE A 107 10.30 -9.58 16.01
C ILE A 107 10.00 -10.89 16.72
N ILE A 108 8.71 -11.24 16.81
CA ILE A 108 8.23 -12.56 17.25
C ILE A 108 7.64 -13.25 16.02
N THR A 109 8.10 -14.46 15.75
CA THR A 109 7.64 -15.26 14.61
C THR A 109 6.90 -16.49 15.13
N VAL A 110 5.65 -16.66 14.68
CA VAL A 110 4.74 -17.74 15.08
C VAL A 110 3.98 -18.28 13.87
N PRO A 111 3.40 -19.49 13.91
CA PRO A 111 2.47 -19.96 12.89
C PRO A 111 1.35 -18.95 12.65
N VAL A 112 0.84 -18.86 11.41
CA VAL A 112 -0.15 -17.83 11.03
C VAL A 112 -1.42 -17.90 11.88
N GLU A 113 -1.83 -19.10 12.29
CA GLU A 113 -2.98 -19.34 13.16
C GLU A 113 -2.79 -18.82 14.60
N GLU A 114 -1.55 -18.68 15.06
CA GLU A 114 -1.22 -18.18 16.41
C GLU A 114 -1.02 -16.67 16.46
N VAL A 115 -0.98 -15.99 15.31
CA VAL A 115 -0.67 -14.57 15.24
C VAL A 115 -1.64 -13.71 16.05
N HIS A 116 -2.94 -13.99 15.93
CA HIS A 116 -3.98 -13.22 16.64
C HIS A 116 -3.82 -13.32 18.16
N ASP A 117 -3.75 -14.54 18.68
CA ASP A 117 -3.59 -14.81 20.11
C ASP A 117 -2.27 -14.24 20.67
N THR A 118 -1.22 -14.27 19.85
CA THR A 118 0.08 -13.71 20.21
C THR A 118 0.00 -12.19 20.32
N ILE A 119 -0.72 -11.50 19.42
CA ILE A 119 -0.95 -10.05 19.50
C ILE A 119 -1.66 -9.70 20.80
N GLU A 120 -2.75 -10.38 21.15
CA GLU A 120 -3.51 -10.12 22.35
C GLU A 120 -2.66 -10.32 23.62
N LYS A 121 -1.97 -11.45 23.73
CA LYS A 121 -1.06 -11.76 24.85
C LYS A 121 0.04 -10.71 25.02
N GLU A 122 0.65 -10.27 23.92
CA GLU A 122 1.73 -9.28 23.99
C GLU A 122 1.19 -7.89 24.38
N LEU A 123 0.00 -7.49 23.93
CA LEU A 123 -0.65 -6.25 24.35
C LEU A 123 -0.96 -6.25 25.85
N GLU A 124 -1.52 -7.36 26.37
CA GLU A 124 -1.78 -7.54 27.79
C GLU A 124 -0.49 -7.50 28.62
N ARG A 125 0.56 -8.26 28.19
CA ARG A 125 1.86 -8.27 28.84
C ARG A 125 2.47 -6.88 28.92
N LEU A 126 2.50 -6.14 27.80
CA LEU A 126 3.04 -4.79 27.74
C LEU A 126 2.28 -3.82 28.67
N SER A 127 0.95 -3.94 28.70
CA SER A 127 0.11 -3.15 29.60
C SER A 127 0.40 -3.45 31.08
N ALA A 128 0.59 -4.73 31.43
CA ALA A 128 0.96 -5.16 32.78
C ALA A 128 2.36 -4.68 33.20
N GLU A 129 3.28 -4.50 32.25
CA GLU A 129 4.61 -3.92 32.44
C GLU A 129 4.60 -2.38 32.55
N GLY A 130 3.44 -1.73 32.46
CA GLY A 130 3.27 -0.28 32.59
C GLY A 130 3.41 0.51 31.29
N TYR A 131 3.50 -0.15 30.14
CA TYR A 131 3.43 0.53 28.85
C TYR A 131 1.99 0.88 28.47
N LYS A 132 1.85 1.85 27.57
CA LYS A 132 0.59 2.16 26.87
C LYS A 132 0.77 1.75 25.40
N PRO A 133 0.54 0.47 25.05
CA PRO A 133 0.77 0.00 23.70
C PRO A 133 -0.31 0.50 22.73
N TYR A 134 0.10 0.81 21.48
CA TYR A 134 -0.79 1.07 20.37
C TYR A 134 -0.62 -0.05 19.33
N PHE A 135 -1.73 -0.71 18.98
CA PHE A 135 -1.72 -1.73 17.95
C PHE A 135 -2.13 -1.14 16.59
N ILE A 136 -1.20 -1.20 15.63
CA ILE A 136 -1.50 -0.84 14.24
C ILE A 136 -1.78 -2.13 13.46
N GLN A 137 -2.98 -2.27 12.94
CA GLN A 137 -3.35 -3.44 12.13
C GLN A 137 -2.47 -3.60 10.90
N GLY A 138 -2.25 -4.85 10.49
CA GLY A 138 -1.40 -5.20 9.35
C GLY A 138 -1.72 -4.41 8.08
N GLY A 139 -0.67 -3.85 7.48
CA GLY A 139 -0.80 -3.00 6.29
C GLY A 139 -1.37 -1.61 6.54
N GLY A 140 -1.53 -1.17 7.80
CA GLY A 140 -2.18 0.09 8.14
C GLY A 140 -3.67 0.08 7.80
N HIS A 141 -4.34 -0.99 8.20
CA HIS A 141 -5.79 -1.15 8.03
C HIS A 141 -6.54 -0.26 9.04
N GLY A 142 -7.77 0.15 8.69
CA GLY A 142 -8.63 1.02 9.48
C GLY A 142 -8.82 2.40 8.85
N ASN A 143 -9.66 3.23 9.50
CA ASN A 143 -10.12 4.51 8.96
C ASN A 143 -9.00 5.54 8.74
N LEU A 144 -7.97 5.55 9.57
CA LEU A 144 -6.78 6.39 9.35
C LEU A 144 -6.04 6.01 8.05
N GLY A 145 -5.95 4.70 7.76
CA GLY A 145 -5.37 4.23 6.51
C GLY A 145 -6.22 4.56 5.28
N THR A 146 -7.55 4.58 5.42
CA THR A 146 -8.49 4.99 4.37
C THR A 146 -8.40 6.49 4.13
N ARG A 147 -8.40 7.30 5.19
CA ARG A 147 -8.24 8.76 5.14
C ARG A 147 -6.97 9.18 4.38
N ALA A 148 -5.86 8.51 4.64
CA ALA A 148 -4.59 8.80 3.95
C ALA A 148 -4.72 8.73 2.42
N TYR A 149 -5.63 7.90 1.89
CA TYR A 149 -5.85 7.76 0.46
C TYR A 149 -7.05 8.54 -0.08
N GLU A 150 -7.96 8.98 0.74
CA GLU A 150 -8.87 10.09 0.39
C GLU A 150 -8.08 11.38 0.15
N ASP A 151 -7.11 11.70 1.04
CA ASP A 151 -6.23 12.85 0.86
C ASP A 151 -5.34 12.71 -0.40
N CYS A 152 -4.84 11.51 -0.69
CA CYS A 152 -4.12 11.22 -1.93
C CYS A 152 -4.99 11.48 -3.17
N TYR A 153 -6.28 11.16 -3.10
CA TYR A 153 -7.22 11.46 -4.18
C TYR A 153 -7.38 12.97 -4.38
N SER A 154 -7.43 13.74 -3.31
CA SER A 154 -7.49 15.20 -3.36
C SER A 154 -6.23 15.80 -3.99
N GLU A 155 -5.04 15.22 -3.77
CA GLU A 155 -3.80 15.61 -4.46
C GLU A 155 -3.88 15.34 -5.98
N ILE A 156 -4.47 14.21 -6.38
CA ILE A 156 -4.69 13.90 -7.80
C ILE A 156 -5.62 14.93 -8.43
N LYS A 157 -6.70 15.33 -7.74
CA LYS A 157 -7.61 16.38 -8.20
C LYS A 157 -6.92 17.73 -8.34
N ALA A 158 -6.06 18.11 -7.39
CA ALA A 158 -5.29 19.34 -7.46
C ALA A 158 -4.36 19.36 -8.68
N TYR A 159 -3.64 18.26 -8.93
CA TYR A 159 -2.80 18.09 -10.12
C TYR A 159 -3.62 18.21 -11.43
N GLU A 160 -4.80 17.56 -11.47
CA GLU A 160 -5.67 17.63 -12.65
C GLU A 160 -6.16 19.03 -12.96
N GLN A 161 -6.44 19.84 -11.92
CA GLN A 161 -6.83 21.23 -12.06
C GLN A 161 -5.66 22.10 -12.56
N GLU A 162 -4.47 21.90 -11.99
CA GLU A 162 -3.26 22.66 -12.37
C GLU A 162 -2.84 22.36 -13.82
N GLU A 163 -2.85 21.08 -14.22
CA GLU A 163 -2.42 20.64 -15.54
C GLU A 163 -3.56 20.63 -16.58
N ASN A 164 -4.75 21.08 -16.21
CA ASN A 164 -5.97 21.05 -17.05
C ASN A 164 -6.17 19.67 -17.70
N THR A 165 -6.16 18.63 -16.88
CA THR A 165 -6.21 17.23 -17.31
C THR A 165 -7.20 16.42 -16.48
N PHE A 166 -7.49 15.17 -16.89
CA PHE A 166 -8.34 14.24 -16.17
C PHE A 166 -7.86 12.81 -16.42
N PHE A 167 -7.67 12.00 -15.38
CA PHE A 167 -7.34 10.59 -15.52
C PHE A 167 -8.61 9.76 -15.58
N ASP A 168 -8.81 9.04 -16.69
CA ASP A 168 -9.96 8.14 -16.89
C ASP A 168 -9.90 6.93 -15.95
N TYR A 169 -8.68 6.44 -15.69
CA TYR A 169 -8.42 5.26 -14.85
C TYR A 169 -7.30 5.53 -13.86
N ILE A 170 -7.46 5.04 -12.64
CA ILE A 170 -6.41 5.00 -11.61
C ILE A 170 -6.20 3.54 -11.21
N PHE A 171 -4.97 3.04 -11.39
CA PHE A 171 -4.55 1.68 -11.04
C PHE A 171 -3.53 1.68 -9.90
N PHE A 172 -3.54 0.64 -9.08
CA PHE A 172 -2.60 0.45 -7.97
C PHE A 172 -2.65 -0.99 -7.45
N ALA A 173 -1.64 -1.35 -6.63
CA ALA A 173 -1.61 -2.61 -5.91
C ALA A 173 -2.61 -2.61 -4.74
N SER A 174 -3.58 -3.52 -4.76
CA SER A 174 -4.56 -3.70 -3.69
C SER A 174 -4.22 -4.93 -2.84
N GLY A 175 -3.93 -4.71 -1.55
CA GLY A 175 -3.61 -5.75 -0.57
C GLY A 175 -4.64 -5.80 0.56
N THR A 176 -4.44 -5.01 1.64
CA THR A 176 -5.32 -4.99 2.83
C THR A 176 -6.62 -4.18 2.65
N GLY A 177 -6.78 -3.45 1.56
CA GLY A 177 -8.03 -2.78 1.16
C GLY A 177 -8.08 -1.27 1.38
N THR A 178 -7.47 -0.70 2.41
CA THR A 178 -7.68 0.72 2.79
C THR A 178 -7.10 1.74 1.80
N THR A 179 -6.07 1.40 1.00
CA THR A 179 -5.64 2.23 -0.13
C THR A 179 -6.75 2.34 -1.18
N HIS A 180 -7.35 1.21 -1.53
CA HIS A 180 -8.47 1.14 -2.46
C HIS A 180 -9.70 1.89 -1.92
N ALA A 181 -10.07 1.62 -0.67
CA ALA A 181 -11.20 2.27 -0.03
C ALA A 181 -11.06 3.80 -0.01
N GLY A 182 -9.88 4.32 0.36
CA GLY A 182 -9.65 5.77 0.39
C GLY A 182 -9.79 6.44 -0.97
N LEU A 183 -9.25 5.81 -2.03
CA LEU A 183 -9.40 6.33 -3.39
C LEU A 183 -10.86 6.33 -3.87
N VAL A 184 -11.63 5.26 -3.56
CA VAL A 184 -13.06 5.19 -3.89
C VAL A 184 -13.85 6.21 -3.07
N CYS A 185 -13.56 6.40 -1.78
CA CYS A 185 -14.18 7.44 -0.97
C CYS A 185 -13.90 8.84 -1.53
N GLY A 186 -12.65 9.11 -1.93
CA GLY A 186 -12.31 10.37 -2.60
C GLY A 186 -13.08 10.57 -3.91
N GLN A 187 -13.27 9.51 -4.70
CA GLN A 187 -14.08 9.54 -5.91
C GLN A 187 -15.55 9.84 -5.63
N LEU A 188 -16.16 9.17 -4.64
CA LEU A 188 -17.56 9.37 -4.24
C LEU A 188 -17.79 10.81 -3.79
N LEU A 189 -16.91 11.35 -2.95
CA LEU A 189 -16.99 12.71 -2.42
C LEU A 189 -16.84 13.79 -3.50
N ASN A 190 -16.12 13.50 -4.58
CA ASN A 190 -15.94 14.42 -5.70
C ASN A 190 -16.94 14.21 -6.85
N GLY A 191 -17.79 13.18 -6.80
CA GLY A 191 -18.76 12.87 -7.84
C GLY A 191 -18.14 12.49 -9.20
N ASP A 192 -16.91 11.99 -9.22
CA ASP A 192 -16.20 11.64 -10.46
C ASP A 192 -16.66 10.29 -11.04
N ASP A 193 -16.60 10.18 -12.38
CA ASP A 193 -16.99 8.96 -13.11
C ASP A 193 -15.79 8.09 -13.57
N ARG A 194 -14.56 8.45 -13.20
CA ARG A 194 -13.36 7.65 -13.49
C ARG A 194 -13.46 6.23 -12.94
N LYS A 195 -12.57 5.35 -13.36
CA LYS A 195 -12.46 4.00 -12.80
C LYS A 195 -11.30 3.90 -11.81
N ILE A 196 -11.60 3.49 -10.60
CA ILE A 196 -10.60 3.15 -9.56
C ILE A 196 -10.43 1.63 -9.58
N VAL A 197 -9.28 1.17 -10.08
CA VAL A 197 -9.04 -0.26 -10.34
C VAL A 197 -7.92 -0.77 -9.44
N GLY A 198 -8.28 -1.52 -8.41
CA GLY A 198 -7.31 -2.20 -7.54
C GLY A 198 -6.92 -3.57 -8.10
N ILE A 199 -5.65 -3.72 -8.47
CA ILE A 199 -5.10 -5.01 -8.87
C ILE A 199 -4.69 -5.76 -7.60
N SER A 200 -5.32 -6.90 -7.34
CA SER A 200 -5.01 -7.71 -6.18
C SER A 200 -3.62 -8.34 -6.28
N ILE A 201 -2.91 -8.33 -5.14
CA ILE A 201 -1.58 -8.95 -5.04
C ILE A 201 -1.61 -10.30 -4.31
N ALA A 202 -2.76 -10.67 -3.71
CA ALA A 202 -2.87 -11.90 -2.93
C ALA A 202 -4.32 -12.39 -2.72
N ARG A 203 -5.28 -11.49 -2.46
CA ARG A 203 -6.65 -11.87 -2.11
C ARG A 203 -7.49 -12.12 -3.35
N LYS A 204 -8.35 -13.16 -3.28
CA LYS A 204 -9.34 -13.49 -4.31
C LYS A 204 -10.71 -12.92 -3.98
N ASN A 205 -11.53 -12.72 -5.02
CA ASN A 205 -12.96 -12.47 -4.88
C ASN A 205 -13.67 -13.70 -4.29
N PRO A 206 -14.75 -13.53 -3.50
CA PRO A 206 -15.34 -12.25 -3.12
C PRO A 206 -14.61 -11.55 -1.97
N ARG A 207 -13.85 -12.29 -1.12
CA ARG A 207 -13.21 -11.79 0.11
C ARG A 207 -12.34 -10.55 -0.13
N GLY A 208 -11.60 -10.48 -1.24
CA GLY A 208 -10.72 -9.35 -1.54
C GLY A 208 -11.50 -8.06 -1.71
N ARG A 209 -12.58 -8.10 -2.50
CA ARG A 209 -13.47 -6.97 -2.74
C ARG A 209 -14.29 -6.61 -1.51
N ASP A 210 -14.80 -7.61 -0.77
CA ASP A 210 -15.63 -7.39 0.42
C ASP A 210 -14.89 -6.61 1.51
N VAL A 211 -13.60 -6.87 1.72
CA VAL A 211 -12.77 -6.11 2.66
C VAL A 211 -12.63 -4.64 2.24
N VAL A 212 -12.56 -4.36 0.94
CA VAL A 212 -12.53 -2.97 0.44
C VAL A 212 -13.86 -2.29 0.70
N LEU A 213 -14.97 -2.95 0.34
CA LEU A 213 -16.33 -2.44 0.57
C LEU A 213 -16.60 -2.19 2.05
N GLN A 214 -16.16 -3.10 2.94
CA GLN A 214 -16.31 -2.88 4.37
C GLN A 214 -15.50 -1.68 4.84
N SER A 215 -14.26 -1.51 4.38
CA SER A 215 -13.44 -0.34 4.73
C SER A 215 -14.05 0.99 4.24
N ILE A 216 -14.76 0.98 3.09
CA ILE A 216 -15.50 2.15 2.61
C ILE A 216 -16.67 2.46 3.55
N ARG A 217 -17.47 1.45 3.89
CA ARG A 217 -18.63 1.62 4.80
C ARG A 217 -18.20 2.14 6.17
N ASP A 218 -17.18 1.54 6.77
CA ASP A 218 -16.66 1.95 8.08
C ASP A 218 -16.20 3.41 8.08
N TYR A 219 -15.51 3.81 7.01
CA TYR A 219 -14.99 5.17 6.88
C TYR A 219 -16.09 6.21 6.63
N LEU A 220 -17.06 5.90 5.78
CA LEU A 220 -18.19 6.78 5.52
C LEU A 220 -19.08 6.92 6.76
N ALA A 221 -19.30 5.82 7.51
CA ALA A 221 -20.04 5.84 8.77
C ALA A 221 -19.36 6.71 9.83
N GLU A 222 -18.02 6.67 9.96
CA GLU A 222 -17.30 7.55 10.89
C GLU A 222 -17.46 9.04 10.54
N LYS A 223 -17.70 9.35 9.27
CA LYS A 223 -17.92 10.73 8.78
C LYS A 223 -19.41 11.14 8.78
N ASP A 224 -20.31 10.30 9.25
CA ASP A 224 -21.76 10.50 9.15
C ASP A 224 -22.25 10.72 7.69
N LEU A 225 -21.57 10.07 6.72
CA LEU A 225 -21.90 10.15 5.32
C LEU A 225 -22.59 8.87 4.84
N SER A 226 -23.60 9.02 3.99
CA SER A 226 -24.29 7.91 3.33
C SER A 226 -24.23 8.04 1.81
N PHE A 227 -24.00 6.91 1.15
CA PHE A 227 -24.03 6.79 -0.30
C PHE A 227 -24.90 5.59 -0.69
N ASP A 228 -25.39 5.62 -1.93
CA ASP A 228 -26.09 4.47 -2.49
C ASP A 228 -25.10 3.27 -2.57
N GLU A 229 -25.46 2.16 -1.94
CA GLU A 229 -24.65 0.94 -1.91
C GLU A 229 -24.35 0.40 -3.32
N ALA A 230 -25.32 0.52 -4.25
CA ALA A 230 -25.10 0.11 -5.64
C ALA A 230 -24.05 0.98 -6.33
N GLU A 231 -23.99 2.28 -6.02
CA GLU A 231 -22.95 3.17 -6.53
C GLU A 231 -21.58 2.83 -5.95
N VAL A 232 -21.49 2.60 -4.64
CA VAL A 232 -20.25 2.17 -3.96
C VAL A 232 -19.72 0.89 -4.61
N GLN A 233 -20.58 -0.09 -4.80
CA GLN A 233 -20.20 -1.35 -5.45
C GLN A 233 -19.75 -1.17 -6.91
N LYS A 234 -20.43 -0.32 -7.68
CA LYS A 234 -20.10 -0.01 -9.07
C LYS A 234 -18.73 0.67 -9.21
N LYS A 235 -18.40 1.56 -8.26
CA LYS A 235 -17.13 2.31 -8.26
C LYS A 235 -15.96 1.48 -7.73
N THR A 236 -16.21 0.38 -7.00
CA THR A 236 -15.17 -0.50 -6.44
C THR A 236 -14.81 -1.61 -7.44
N VAL A 237 -13.83 -1.34 -8.32
CA VAL A 237 -13.35 -2.34 -9.29
C VAL A 237 -12.15 -3.08 -8.70
N PHE A 238 -12.32 -4.36 -8.37
CA PHE A 238 -11.30 -5.22 -7.79
C PHE A 238 -10.98 -6.37 -8.75
N VAL A 239 -9.73 -6.45 -9.20
CA VAL A 239 -9.25 -7.42 -10.19
C VAL A 239 -8.26 -8.35 -9.53
N ASP A 240 -8.48 -9.67 -9.59
CA ASP A 240 -7.69 -10.70 -8.91
C ASP A 240 -7.08 -11.76 -9.85
N ASP A 241 -7.01 -11.45 -11.15
CA ASP A 241 -6.43 -12.34 -12.16
C ASP A 241 -4.89 -12.41 -12.14
N TYR A 242 -4.22 -11.48 -11.42
CA TYR A 242 -2.77 -11.28 -11.50
C TYR A 242 -2.00 -11.61 -10.21
N ILE A 243 -2.57 -12.45 -9.35
CA ILE A 243 -1.94 -12.79 -8.06
C ILE A 243 -0.79 -13.79 -8.19
N SER A 244 -0.54 -14.36 -9.39
CA SER A 244 0.41 -15.46 -9.64
C SER A 244 0.15 -16.63 -8.66
N ASP A 245 1.20 -17.31 -8.16
CA ASP A 245 1.11 -18.37 -7.15
C ASP A 245 0.86 -17.85 -5.72
N GLY A 246 0.51 -16.56 -5.57
CA GLY A 246 0.15 -15.94 -4.29
C GLY A 246 1.11 -14.83 -3.83
N TYR A 247 1.00 -14.50 -2.54
CA TYR A 247 1.78 -13.44 -1.92
C TYR A 247 3.28 -13.75 -1.90
N GLY A 248 4.11 -12.81 -2.32
CA GLY A 248 5.57 -12.97 -2.38
C GLY A 248 6.07 -13.83 -3.54
N LYS A 249 5.19 -14.40 -4.36
CA LYS A 249 5.56 -15.16 -5.57
C LYS A 249 5.48 -14.25 -6.79
N SER A 250 6.34 -14.49 -7.76
CA SER A 250 6.37 -13.78 -9.06
C SER A 250 6.73 -14.75 -10.17
N ASP A 251 6.30 -14.43 -11.38
CA ASP A 251 6.67 -15.12 -12.61
C ASP A 251 7.73 -14.33 -13.40
N ASP A 252 8.31 -14.96 -14.39
CA ASP A 252 9.38 -14.38 -15.21
C ASP A 252 8.86 -13.20 -16.06
N GLU A 253 7.58 -13.14 -16.40
CA GLU A 253 6.98 -12.03 -17.13
C GLU A 253 6.95 -10.75 -16.27
N VAL A 254 6.57 -10.87 -15.00
CA VAL A 254 6.59 -9.75 -14.05
C VAL A 254 8.03 -9.27 -13.82
N LEU A 255 9.00 -10.17 -13.65
CA LEU A 255 10.41 -9.80 -13.49
C LEU A 255 10.97 -9.12 -14.74
N GLY A 256 10.62 -9.61 -15.92
CA GLY A 256 10.97 -8.98 -17.20
C GLY A 256 10.42 -7.57 -17.34
N LEU A 257 9.16 -7.35 -16.93
CA LEU A 257 8.53 -6.05 -16.92
C LEU A 257 9.21 -5.09 -15.93
N ILE A 258 9.48 -5.52 -14.70
CA ILE A 258 10.20 -4.73 -13.69
C ILE A 258 11.54 -4.24 -14.24
N LYS A 259 12.32 -5.14 -14.88
CA LYS A 259 13.58 -4.78 -15.50
C LYS A 259 13.41 -3.75 -16.62
N LYS A 260 12.41 -3.95 -17.50
CA LYS A 260 12.10 -3.01 -18.60
C LYS A 260 11.76 -1.62 -18.07
N GLU A 261 10.85 -1.54 -17.09
CA GLU A 261 10.39 -0.26 -16.52
C GLU A 261 11.53 0.48 -15.80
N PHE A 262 12.39 -0.25 -15.12
CA PHE A 262 13.55 0.37 -14.47
C PHE A 262 14.55 0.93 -15.49
N ILE A 263 14.83 0.21 -16.60
CA ILE A 263 15.73 0.67 -17.66
C ILE A 263 15.16 1.89 -18.40
N ILE A 264 13.86 1.90 -18.71
CA ILE A 264 13.25 2.92 -19.57
C ILE A 264 12.82 4.15 -18.76
N ASN A 265 12.24 3.92 -17.59
CA ASN A 265 11.57 4.97 -16.81
C ASN A 265 12.24 5.24 -15.45
N GLY A 266 13.23 4.46 -15.03
CA GLY A 266 13.89 4.60 -13.73
C GLY A 266 12.98 4.28 -12.54
N ILE A 267 11.94 3.44 -12.71
CA ILE A 267 10.95 3.15 -11.68
C ILE A 267 11.24 1.79 -11.05
N PRO A 268 11.56 1.73 -9.74
CA PRO A 268 11.89 0.50 -9.02
C PRO A 268 10.62 -0.24 -8.56
N LEU A 269 9.94 -0.93 -9.47
CA LEU A 269 8.83 -1.82 -9.16
C LEU A 269 9.34 -3.09 -8.45
N ASP A 270 8.54 -3.68 -7.56
CA ASP A 270 8.84 -4.93 -6.87
C ASP A 270 7.91 -6.07 -7.27
N SER A 271 8.40 -7.30 -7.21
CA SER A 271 7.66 -8.48 -7.65
C SER A 271 6.52 -8.91 -6.71
N THR A 272 6.50 -8.40 -5.48
CA THR A 272 5.45 -8.74 -4.51
C THR A 272 4.18 -7.89 -4.71
N TYR A 273 4.34 -6.60 -4.98
CA TYR A 273 3.24 -5.62 -5.03
C TYR A 273 3.16 -4.89 -6.37
N THR A 274 4.07 -3.94 -6.58
CA THR A 274 3.94 -2.95 -7.65
C THR A 274 4.16 -3.51 -9.04
N GLY A 275 5.05 -4.47 -9.21
CA GLY A 275 5.30 -5.15 -10.48
C GLY A 275 4.08 -5.96 -10.95
N LYS A 276 3.47 -6.75 -10.06
CA LYS A 276 2.21 -7.45 -10.37
C LYS A 276 1.10 -6.50 -10.76
N ALA A 277 0.94 -5.43 -9.98
CA ALA A 277 -0.11 -4.46 -10.24
C ALA A 277 0.12 -3.70 -11.54
N PHE A 278 1.36 -3.36 -11.87
CA PHE A 278 1.70 -2.69 -13.12
C PHE A 278 1.51 -3.62 -14.33
N TYR A 279 1.91 -4.90 -14.18
CA TYR A 279 1.63 -5.93 -15.19
C TYR A 279 0.13 -6.08 -15.42
N GLY A 280 -0.64 -6.23 -14.35
CA GLY A 280 -2.10 -6.35 -14.42
C GLY A 280 -2.78 -5.11 -15.01
N MET A 281 -2.29 -3.91 -14.68
CA MET A 281 -2.77 -2.66 -15.31
C MET A 281 -2.54 -2.69 -16.83
N ARG A 282 -1.31 -3.02 -17.28
CA ARG A 282 -1.00 -3.05 -18.72
C ARG A 282 -1.87 -4.05 -19.46
N ASP A 283 -2.00 -5.27 -18.96
CA ASP A 283 -2.82 -6.31 -19.55
C ASP A 283 -4.31 -5.91 -19.57
N TYR A 284 -4.82 -5.35 -18.47
CA TYR A 284 -6.19 -4.82 -18.40
C TYR A 284 -6.46 -3.74 -19.44
N VAL A 285 -5.56 -2.76 -19.58
CA VAL A 285 -5.67 -1.68 -20.56
C VAL A 285 -5.68 -2.22 -21.98
N LEU A 286 -4.81 -3.17 -22.29
CA LEU A 286 -4.70 -3.77 -23.62
C LEU A 286 -5.92 -4.64 -23.97
N LYS A 287 -6.35 -5.50 -23.06
CA LYS A 287 -7.52 -6.38 -23.26
C LYS A 287 -8.84 -5.62 -23.43
N ASN A 288 -8.96 -4.46 -22.76
CA ASN A 288 -10.18 -3.65 -22.83
C ASN A 288 -10.10 -2.51 -23.88
N ASN A 289 -9.07 -2.48 -24.73
CA ASN A 289 -8.87 -1.46 -25.77
C ASN A 289 -8.86 -0.02 -25.23
N LEU A 290 -8.18 0.22 -24.08
CA LEU A 290 -8.15 1.50 -23.37
C LEU A 290 -6.88 2.32 -23.67
N ARG A 291 -6.15 2.03 -24.76
CA ARG A 291 -4.84 2.63 -25.08
C ARG A 291 -4.88 4.16 -25.23
N ASP A 292 -6.03 4.69 -25.66
CA ASP A 292 -6.25 6.14 -25.86
C ASP A 292 -6.67 6.87 -24.58
N LYS A 293 -6.98 6.11 -23.51
CA LYS A 293 -7.37 6.65 -22.22
C LYS A 293 -6.19 7.20 -21.46
N LYS A 294 -6.42 8.17 -20.58
CA LYS A 294 -5.43 8.71 -19.70
C LYS A 294 -5.38 7.87 -18.43
N ILE A 295 -4.27 7.19 -18.24
CA ILE A 295 -4.07 6.17 -17.19
C ILE A 295 -3.10 6.70 -16.15
N LEU A 296 -3.49 6.66 -14.88
CA LEU A 296 -2.62 6.92 -13.73
C LEU A 296 -2.35 5.62 -13.00
N PHE A 297 -1.09 5.26 -12.85
CA PHE A 297 -0.65 4.21 -11.92
C PHE A 297 -0.13 4.85 -10.63
N ILE A 298 -0.59 4.39 -9.47
CA ILE A 298 -0.02 4.81 -8.19
C ILE A 298 1.08 3.82 -7.81
N HIS A 299 2.32 4.29 -7.84
CA HIS A 299 3.48 3.53 -7.36
C HIS A 299 3.46 3.49 -5.83
N THR A 300 2.88 2.44 -5.27
CA THR A 300 2.62 2.32 -3.82
C THR A 300 3.85 1.99 -2.97
N GLY A 301 5.06 2.08 -3.53
CA GLY A 301 6.33 1.81 -2.84
C GLY A 301 6.88 0.42 -3.15
N GLY A 302 7.72 -0.13 -2.26
CA GLY A 302 8.34 -1.45 -2.45
C GLY A 302 9.81 -1.41 -2.86
N THR A 303 10.44 -0.24 -2.89
CA THR A 303 11.83 -0.06 -3.33
C THR A 303 12.83 -1.01 -2.66
N PRO A 304 12.79 -1.31 -1.34
CA PRO A 304 13.70 -2.32 -0.78
C PRO A 304 13.51 -3.72 -1.38
N LEU A 305 12.28 -4.12 -1.71
CA LEU A 305 12.00 -5.42 -2.34
C LEU A 305 12.48 -5.47 -3.80
N PHE A 306 12.54 -4.33 -4.49
CA PHE A 306 13.16 -4.23 -5.81
C PHE A 306 14.63 -4.68 -5.76
N PHE A 307 15.37 -4.38 -4.70
CA PHE A 307 16.76 -4.85 -4.54
C PHE A 307 16.83 -6.36 -4.29
N ASP A 308 15.85 -6.96 -3.58
CA ASP A 308 15.73 -8.42 -3.48
C ASP A 308 15.52 -9.05 -4.88
N ASP A 309 14.70 -8.42 -5.72
CA ASP A 309 14.45 -8.89 -7.09
C ASP A 309 15.66 -8.71 -8.02
N LEU A 310 16.45 -7.66 -7.85
CA LEU A 310 17.71 -7.49 -8.59
C LEU A 310 18.69 -8.62 -8.33
N ASN A 311 18.80 -9.09 -7.08
CA ASN A 311 19.63 -10.24 -6.73
C ASN A 311 19.17 -11.48 -7.51
N LYS A 312 17.86 -11.78 -7.51
CA LYS A 312 17.28 -12.91 -8.27
C LYS A 312 17.52 -12.80 -9.78
N MET A 313 17.46 -11.59 -10.34
CA MET A 313 17.74 -11.34 -11.77
C MET A 313 19.22 -11.50 -12.10
N GLY A 314 20.13 -11.20 -11.15
CA GLY A 314 21.58 -11.36 -11.31
C GLY A 314 22.07 -12.81 -11.26
N GLU A 315 21.41 -13.65 -10.47
CA GLU A 315 21.75 -15.09 -10.34
C GLU A 315 21.37 -15.93 -11.57
N LYS A 316 20.50 -15.44 -12.44
CA LYS A 316 20.07 -16.10 -13.70
C LYS A 316 21.00 -15.82 -14.90
N ARG A 317 22.24 -15.33 -14.68
CA ARG A 317 23.22 -15.06 -15.74
C ARG A 317 24.17 -16.22 -15.97
#